data_5d507c1c264195614c77aa6c593fcd9f
#
_entry.id   5d507c1c264195614c77aa6c593fcd9f
#
_cell.length_a   1.000
_cell.length_b   1.000
_cell.length_c   1.000
_cell.angle_alpha   90.00
_cell.angle_beta   90.00
_cell.angle_gamma   90.00
#
_symmetry.space_group_name_H-M   'P 1'
#
loop_
_entity.id
_entity.type
_entity.pdbx_description
1 polymer ?
#
loop_
_entity_poly.entity_id
_entity_poly.type
_entity_poly.pdbx_seq_one_letter_code
_entity_poly.pdbx_strand_id
1 'polypeptide(L)'
;MQKLNYNHLYYFWVIANEGNLGRAAKMLLVSQSALSTQLKKLEHQLGTNLFDREARSLRLTETGRLTLDYANKIFSLGNELTSVLRHNKKNKPTFKIGIVSSLTRNFVENFIRPLLNNDDLELQIDSGNQLELMTKLAKYQLDIVLTNHRPVNSPDQPYKLKVIAKQQVSIIGKPLATNKKFELKKDLANSPMLIPGQGTEIRGMFDAFCKEQQLKYDIMAEINDMPALRLLIRDSNCIALMPKVVVQDEIKNKTLEEYCKITGLYEYFYAIHMERHVDSEVFNALLSRDNDEVLNNQPST
;
A
#
# COMPACT_ATOMS: atom_id res chain seq x y z
N MET A 1 -13.25 32.46 -23.40
CA MET A 1 -12.99 31.34 -22.49
C MET A 1 -13.73 31.59 -21.17
N GLN A 2 -14.70 30.76 -20.83
CA GLN A 2 -15.28 30.82 -19.49
C GLN A 2 -14.21 30.42 -18.47
N LYS A 3 -13.87 31.34 -17.58
CA LYS A 3 -12.83 31.11 -16.56
C LYS A 3 -13.40 30.25 -15.42
N LEU A 4 -12.88 29.05 -15.20
CA LEU A 4 -13.30 28.16 -14.11
C LEU A 4 -13.19 28.89 -12.76
N ASN A 5 -14.26 28.84 -11.95
CA ASN A 5 -14.23 29.39 -10.60
C ASN A 5 -13.69 28.34 -9.62
N TYR A 6 -12.44 28.52 -9.16
CA TYR A 6 -11.76 27.61 -8.26
C TYR A 6 -12.45 27.48 -6.88
N ASN A 7 -13.13 28.50 -6.39
CA ASN A 7 -13.89 28.40 -5.13
C ASN A 7 -15.10 27.48 -5.29
N HIS A 8 -15.82 27.59 -6.42
CA HIS A 8 -16.93 26.69 -6.70
C HIS A 8 -16.43 25.23 -6.88
N LEU A 9 -15.30 25.06 -7.56
CA LEU A 9 -14.66 23.75 -7.71
C LEU A 9 -14.24 23.19 -6.35
N TYR A 10 -13.71 24.02 -5.43
CA TYR A 10 -13.33 23.63 -4.09
C TYR A 10 -14.55 23.17 -3.27
N TYR A 11 -15.66 23.89 -3.32
CA TYR A 11 -16.89 23.46 -2.68
C TYR A 11 -17.40 22.12 -3.22
N PHE A 12 -17.42 21.95 -4.54
CA PHE A 12 -17.74 20.66 -5.14
C PHE A 12 -16.82 19.55 -4.65
N TRP A 13 -15.50 19.80 -4.66
CA TRP A 13 -14.49 18.85 -4.20
C TRP A 13 -14.71 18.39 -2.75
N VAL A 14 -15.00 19.31 -1.84
CA VAL A 14 -15.30 18.97 -0.45
C VAL A 14 -16.61 18.17 -0.35
N ILE A 15 -17.67 18.56 -1.06
CA ILE A 15 -18.94 17.83 -1.09
C ILE A 15 -18.75 16.39 -1.58
N ALA A 16 -18.02 16.22 -2.67
CA ALA A 16 -17.76 14.92 -3.28
C ALA A 16 -16.96 13.99 -2.38
N ASN A 17 -15.94 14.53 -1.70
CA ASN A 17 -15.12 13.76 -0.77
C ASN A 17 -15.85 13.38 0.53
N GLU A 18 -16.71 14.27 1.04
CA GLU A 18 -17.53 14.00 2.24
C GLU A 18 -18.72 13.08 1.96
N GLY A 19 -19.18 13.02 0.72
CA GLY A 19 -20.36 12.26 0.33
C GLY A 19 -21.66 12.71 1.01
N ASN A 20 -21.63 13.85 1.69
CA ASN A 20 -22.78 14.41 2.43
C ASN A 20 -22.72 15.93 2.48
N LEU A 21 -23.76 16.58 1.95
CA LEU A 21 -23.82 18.04 1.86
C LEU A 21 -23.83 18.74 3.23
N GLY A 22 -24.48 18.15 4.23
CA GLY A 22 -24.55 18.72 5.58
C GLY A 22 -23.19 18.66 6.31
N ARG A 23 -22.45 17.56 6.17
CA ARG A 23 -21.08 17.44 6.72
C ARG A 23 -20.12 18.39 6.01
N ALA A 24 -20.20 18.47 4.70
CA ALA A 24 -19.39 19.41 3.92
C ALA A 24 -19.65 20.87 4.32
N ALA A 25 -20.92 21.24 4.52
CA ALA A 25 -21.31 22.59 4.96
C ALA A 25 -20.73 22.93 6.34
N LYS A 26 -20.78 21.98 7.30
CA LYS A 26 -20.18 22.15 8.63
C LYS A 26 -18.66 22.32 8.54
N MET A 27 -17.99 21.50 7.72
CA MET A 27 -16.54 21.57 7.53
C MET A 27 -16.11 22.91 6.93
N LEU A 28 -16.91 23.44 5.99
CA LEU A 28 -16.64 24.70 5.31
C LEU A 28 -17.14 25.95 6.06
N LEU A 29 -17.78 25.75 7.23
CA LEU A 29 -18.39 26.83 8.03
C LEU A 29 -19.39 27.69 7.25
N VAL A 30 -20.16 27.05 6.37
CA VAL A 30 -21.22 27.72 5.57
C VAL A 30 -22.57 27.03 5.77
N SER A 31 -23.67 27.70 5.41
CA SER A 31 -24.97 27.04 5.40
C SER A 31 -25.10 26.03 4.25
N GLN A 32 -25.89 24.98 4.48
CA GLN A 32 -26.14 23.96 3.45
C GLN A 32 -26.80 24.55 2.20
N SER A 33 -27.67 25.55 2.36
CA SER A 33 -28.31 26.27 1.26
C SER A 33 -27.32 27.10 0.45
N ALA A 34 -26.38 27.78 1.09
CA ALA A 34 -25.31 28.51 0.43
C ALA A 34 -24.41 27.55 -0.37
N LEU A 35 -24.01 26.44 0.25
CA LEU A 35 -23.16 25.43 -0.41
C LEU A 35 -23.86 24.81 -1.62
N SER A 36 -25.14 24.47 -1.52
CA SER A 36 -25.97 23.99 -2.64
C SER A 36 -26.05 24.99 -3.78
N THR A 37 -26.15 26.28 -3.45
CA THR A 37 -26.17 27.36 -4.46
C THR A 37 -24.83 27.46 -5.20
N GLN A 38 -23.70 27.35 -4.50
CA GLN A 38 -22.37 27.37 -5.14
C GLN A 38 -22.14 26.14 -6.05
N LEU A 39 -22.62 24.97 -5.61
CA LEU A 39 -22.58 23.77 -6.45
C LEU A 39 -23.39 23.96 -7.75
N LYS A 40 -24.63 24.48 -7.65
CA LYS A 40 -25.45 24.75 -8.85
C LYS A 40 -24.79 25.76 -9.80
N LYS A 41 -24.07 26.75 -9.27
CA LYS A 41 -23.32 27.72 -10.11
C LYS A 41 -22.20 27.01 -10.88
N LEU A 42 -21.49 26.05 -10.26
CA LEU A 42 -20.48 25.26 -10.95
C LEU A 42 -21.11 24.39 -12.03
N GLU A 43 -22.18 23.67 -11.72
CA GLU A 43 -22.91 22.81 -12.66
C GLU A 43 -23.41 23.62 -13.87
N HIS A 44 -23.98 24.81 -13.61
CA HIS A 44 -24.40 25.74 -14.68
C HIS A 44 -23.20 26.19 -15.52
N GLN A 45 -22.08 26.54 -14.91
CA GLN A 45 -20.86 26.98 -15.59
C GLN A 45 -20.28 25.86 -16.47
N LEU A 46 -20.33 24.59 -16.01
CA LEU A 46 -19.82 23.43 -16.74
C LEU A 46 -20.84 22.86 -17.75
N GLY A 47 -22.11 23.33 -17.68
CA GLY A 47 -23.19 22.86 -18.57
C GLY A 47 -23.66 21.42 -18.27
N THR A 48 -23.33 20.89 -17.10
CA THR A 48 -23.65 19.50 -16.72
C THR A 48 -23.90 19.34 -15.22
N ASN A 49 -24.72 18.36 -14.85
CA ASN A 49 -24.91 17.98 -13.45
C ASN A 49 -23.74 17.11 -12.99
N LEU A 50 -23.18 17.43 -11.83
CA LEU A 50 -22.09 16.68 -11.22
C LEU A 50 -22.59 15.64 -10.21
N PHE A 51 -23.81 15.84 -9.69
CA PHE A 51 -24.49 14.86 -8.84
C PHE A 51 -25.82 14.43 -9.41
N ASP A 52 -26.18 13.18 -9.16
CA ASP A 52 -27.48 12.62 -9.51
C ASP A 52 -28.57 13.21 -8.60
N ARG A 53 -29.58 13.79 -9.20
CA ARG A 53 -30.71 14.44 -8.49
C ARG A 53 -31.83 13.46 -8.13
N GLU A 54 -31.88 12.28 -8.77
CA GLU A 54 -32.93 11.27 -8.57
C GLU A 54 -32.60 10.31 -7.42
N ALA A 55 -31.34 10.28 -6.97
CA ALA A 55 -30.90 9.40 -5.90
C ALA A 55 -31.27 9.96 -4.50
N ARG A 56 -31.74 9.11 -3.62
CA ARG A 56 -31.92 9.44 -2.19
C ARG A 56 -30.61 9.75 -1.46
N SER A 57 -29.46 9.41 -2.09
CA SER A 57 -28.09 9.68 -1.61
C SER A 57 -27.34 10.52 -2.63
N LEU A 58 -26.40 11.33 -2.18
CA LEU A 58 -25.54 12.14 -3.01
C LEU A 58 -24.58 11.26 -3.82
N ARG A 59 -24.89 11.00 -5.09
CA ARG A 59 -24.07 10.18 -5.99
C ARG A 59 -23.51 11.04 -7.10
N LEU A 60 -22.22 10.85 -7.41
CA LEU A 60 -21.58 11.51 -8.54
C LEU A 60 -22.10 10.92 -9.87
N THR A 61 -22.37 11.79 -10.83
CA THR A 61 -22.53 11.42 -12.24
C THR A 61 -21.19 10.97 -12.82
N GLU A 62 -21.15 10.49 -14.07
CA GLU A 62 -19.91 10.20 -14.78
C GLU A 62 -19.05 11.46 -14.92
N THR A 63 -19.68 12.58 -15.36
CA THR A 63 -19.01 13.89 -15.42
C THR A 63 -18.60 14.41 -14.05
N GLY A 64 -19.36 14.08 -13.00
CA GLY A 64 -18.99 14.38 -11.62
C GLY A 64 -17.73 13.64 -11.17
N ARG A 65 -17.60 12.36 -11.50
CA ARG A 65 -16.37 11.58 -11.23
C ARG A 65 -15.18 12.15 -11.97
N LEU A 66 -15.32 12.42 -13.26
CA LEU A 66 -14.27 13.06 -14.06
C LEU A 66 -13.85 14.41 -13.47
N THR A 67 -14.83 15.24 -13.07
CA THR A 67 -14.56 16.54 -12.45
C THR A 67 -13.85 16.39 -11.12
N LEU A 68 -14.20 15.38 -10.32
CA LEU A 68 -13.52 15.08 -9.04
C LEU A 68 -12.06 14.71 -9.25
N ASP A 69 -11.76 13.89 -10.27
CA ASP A 69 -10.37 13.51 -10.58
C ASP A 69 -9.53 14.73 -10.95
N TYR A 70 -10.06 15.65 -11.77
CA TYR A 70 -9.38 16.90 -12.06
C TYR A 70 -9.26 17.81 -10.83
N ALA A 71 -10.30 17.92 -10.01
CA ALA A 71 -10.27 18.72 -8.77
C ALA A 71 -9.22 18.19 -7.79
N ASN A 72 -9.12 16.87 -7.62
CA ASN A 72 -8.10 16.22 -6.81
C ASN A 72 -6.68 16.63 -7.26
N LYS A 73 -6.42 16.55 -8.58
CA LYS A 73 -5.11 16.95 -9.16
C LYS A 73 -4.82 18.44 -8.92
N ILE A 74 -5.79 19.31 -9.17
CA ILE A 74 -5.65 20.76 -9.01
C ILE A 74 -5.33 21.12 -7.55
N PHE A 75 -6.08 20.59 -6.59
CA PHE A 75 -5.89 20.92 -5.17
C PHE A 75 -4.65 20.25 -4.58
N SER A 76 -4.27 19.06 -5.06
CA SER A 76 -2.98 18.44 -4.71
C SER A 76 -1.81 19.30 -5.16
N LEU A 77 -1.83 19.75 -6.43
CA LEU A 77 -0.79 20.63 -6.97
C LEU A 77 -0.76 22.00 -6.26
N GLY A 78 -1.92 22.55 -5.90
CA GLY A 78 -2.02 23.77 -5.10
C GLY A 78 -1.41 23.62 -3.71
N ASN A 79 -1.64 22.50 -3.05
CA ASN A 79 -1.04 22.18 -1.75
C ASN A 79 0.48 22.01 -1.87
N GLU A 80 0.96 21.35 -2.93
CA GLU A 80 2.38 21.21 -3.24
C GLU A 80 3.05 22.58 -3.44
N LEU A 81 2.46 23.44 -4.28
CA LEU A 81 2.94 24.81 -4.49
C LEU A 81 3.03 25.59 -3.18
N THR A 82 1.98 25.54 -2.34
CA THR A 82 1.99 26.23 -1.05
C THR A 82 3.03 25.67 -0.10
N SER A 83 3.27 24.36 -0.14
CA SER A 83 4.35 23.70 0.62
C SER A 83 5.72 24.19 0.15
N VAL A 84 5.97 24.19 -1.16
CA VAL A 84 7.24 24.68 -1.75
C VAL A 84 7.49 26.15 -1.44
N LEU A 85 6.46 27.01 -1.56
CA LEU A 85 6.60 28.46 -1.32
C LEU A 85 6.70 28.82 0.17
N ARG A 86 6.11 28.03 1.06
CA ARG A 86 6.25 28.20 2.52
C ARG A 86 7.61 27.78 3.06
N HIS A 87 8.57 27.45 2.19
CA HIS A 87 9.94 27.11 2.51
C HIS A 87 10.73 28.28 3.15
N ASN A 88 10.19 28.90 4.18
CA ASN A 88 10.97 29.50 5.21
C ASN A 88 11.43 28.39 6.16
N LYS A 89 12.65 27.90 6.00
CA LYS A 89 13.53 27.03 6.83
C LYS A 89 12.94 26.08 7.92
N LYS A 90 11.61 26.00 8.09
CA LYS A 90 10.97 25.18 9.15
C LYS A 90 9.97 24.13 8.67
N ASN A 91 9.48 24.17 7.44
CA ASN A 91 8.51 23.20 6.94
C ASN A 91 9.10 22.41 5.76
N LYS A 92 9.57 21.21 6.05
CA LYS A 92 10.01 20.24 5.04
C LYS A 92 8.80 19.72 4.26
N PRO A 93 8.92 19.42 2.95
CA PRO A 93 7.84 18.73 2.24
C PRO A 93 7.57 17.36 2.89
N THR A 94 6.30 17.03 3.06
CA THR A 94 5.89 15.77 3.68
C THR A 94 5.66 14.73 2.59
N PHE A 95 6.34 13.59 2.68
CA PHE A 95 6.11 12.40 1.84
C PHE A 95 5.25 11.39 2.60
N LYS A 96 4.07 11.08 2.06
CA LYS A 96 3.04 10.29 2.74
C LYS A 96 2.96 8.88 2.18
N ILE A 97 3.24 7.90 3.00
CA ILE A 97 3.31 6.48 2.63
C ILE A 97 2.19 5.71 3.32
N GLY A 98 1.34 5.02 2.55
CA GLY A 98 0.42 4.02 3.06
C GLY A 98 1.08 2.64 3.07
N ILE A 99 0.93 1.88 4.16
CA ILE A 99 1.48 0.54 4.29
C ILE A 99 0.37 -0.42 4.68
N VAL A 100 0.14 -1.45 3.86
CA VAL A 100 -0.83 -2.49 4.22
C VAL A 100 -0.35 -3.23 5.48
N SER A 101 -1.24 -3.39 6.45
CA SER A 101 -0.88 -3.91 7.79
C SER A 101 -0.25 -5.29 7.77
N SER A 102 -0.60 -6.14 6.79
CA SER A 102 -0.02 -7.47 6.59
C SER A 102 1.40 -7.47 6.00
N LEU A 103 1.88 -6.30 5.51
CA LEU A 103 3.20 -6.22 4.88
C LEU A 103 4.33 -6.36 5.92
N THR A 104 5.36 -7.11 5.56
CA THR A 104 6.50 -7.34 6.45
C THR A 104 7.26 -6.05 6.79
N ARG A 105 7.58 -5.88 8.07
CA ARG A 105 8.24 -4.66 8.59
C ARG A 105 9.65 -4.48 8.04
N ASN A 106 10.40 -5.57 7.87
CA ASN A 106 11.77 -5.50 7.34
C ASN A 106 11.82 -4.99 5.91
N PHE A 107 10.87 -5.43 5.05
CA PHE A 107 10.74 -4.88 3.70
C PHE A 107 10.42 -3.37 3.74
N VAL A 108 9.48 -2.96 4.58
CA VAL A 108 9.10 -1.55 4.74
C VAL A 108 10.31 -0.73 5.17
N GLU A 109 11.03 -1.17 6.19
CA GLU A 109 12.23 -0.48 6.69
C GLU A 109 13.29 -0.33 5.59
N ASN A 110 13.61 -1.42 4.89
CA ASN A 110 14.57 -1.38 3.80
C ASN A 110 14.14 -0.42 2.69
N PHE A 111 12.83 -0.39 2.37
CA PHE A 111 12.29 0.49 1.34
C PHE A 111 12.39 1.97 1.73
N ILE A 112 12.01 2.34 2.97
CA ILE A 112 11.96 3.74 3.41
C ILE A 112 13.29 4.29 3.89
N ARG A 113 14.27 3.45 4.18
CA ARG A 113 15.56 3.86 4.75
C ARG A 113 16.27 5.01 4.01
N PRO A 114 16.32 5.06 2.67
CA PRO A 114 16.90 6.21 1.97
C PRO A 114 16.20 7.54 2.27
N LEU A 115 14.90 7.50 2.56
CA LEU A 115 14.12 8.69 2.90
C LEU A 115 14.42 9.18 4.31
N LEU A 116 14.75 8.28 5.25
CA LEU A 116 15.11 8.64 6.63
C LEU A 116 16.43 9.41 6.72
N ASN A 117 17.28 9.26 5.71
CA ASN A 117 18.56 9.98 5.61
C ASN A 117 18.44 11.30 4.84
N ASN A 118 17.25 11.70 4.42
CA ASN A 118 17.00 12.94 3.71
C ASN A 118 16.49 14.01 4.69
N ASP A 119 17.41 14.89 5.10
CA ASP A 119 17.11 15.97 6.05
C ASP A 119 16.11 17.01 5.53
N ASP A 120 15.86 17.06 4.22
CA ASP A 120 14.94 18.02 3.59
C ASP A 120 13.52 17.48 3.43
N LEU A 121 13.23 16.30 3.97
CA LEU A 121 11.94 15.61 3.83
C LEU A 121 11.35 15.25 5.19
N GLU A 122 10.04 15.41 5.36
CA GLU A 122 9.27 14.85 6.47
C GLU A 122 8.51 13.60 5.98
N LEU A 123 8.55 12.51 6.76
CA LEU A 123 7.83 11.28 6.44
C LEU A 123 6.57 11.17 7.30
N GLN A 124 5.47 10.86 6.65
CA GLN A 124 4.24 10.43 7.30
C GLN A 124 3.90 9.02 6.84
N ILE A 125 3.70 8.11 7.78
CA ILE A 125 3.41 6.69 7.50
C ILE A 125 2.06 6.34 8.10
N ASP A 126 1.11 5.93 7.24
CA ASP A 126 -0.19 5.40 7.62
C ASP A 126 -0.21 3.88 7.43
N SER A 127 -0.67 3.13 8.42
CA SER A 127 -0.92 1.68 8.28
C SER A 127 -2.42 1.41 8.26
N GLY A 128 -2.86 0.49 7.40
CA GLY A 128 -4.28 0.16 7.31
C GLY A 128 -4.56 -1.01 6.37
N ASN A 129 -5.83 -1.26 6.12
CA ASN A 129 -6.23 -2.21 5.09
C ASN A 129 -6.08 -1.60 3.68
N GLN A 130 -5.96 -2.48 2.68
CA GLN A 130 -5.69 -2.04 1.31
C GLN A 130 -6.78 -1.11 0.75
N LEU A 131 -8.06 -1.39 1.01
CA LEU A 131 -9.17 -0.60 0.48
C LEU A 131 -9.16 0.83 1.03
N GLU A 132 -8.91 0.97 2.32
CA GLU A 132 -8.79 2.28 2.98
C GLU A 132 -7.61 3.08 2.41
N LEU A 133 -6.43 2.45 2.31
CA LEU A 133 -5.23 3.10 1.79
C LEU A 133 -5.38 3.48 0.31
N MET A 134 -5.99 2.63 -0.51
CA MET A 134 -6.31 2.95 -1.90
C MET A 134 -7.30 4.11 -2.01
N THR A 135 -8.27 4.20 -1.10
CA THR A 135 -9.20 5.34 -1.04
C THR A 135 -8.47 6.64 -0.70
N LYS A 136 -7.53 6.61 0.26
CA LYS A 136 -6.69 7.77 0.60
C LYS A 136 -5.77 8.16 -0.56
N LEU A 137 -5.20 7.16 -1.26
CA LEU A 137 -4.36 7.39 -2.43
C LEU A 137 -5.13 8.08 -3.55
N ALA A 138 -6.34 7.62 -3.88
CA ALA A 138 -7.21 8.22 -4.88
C ALA A 138 -7.60 9.67 -4.54
N LYS A 139 -7.64 10.02 -3.24
CA LYS A 139 -7.88 11.38 -2.75
C LYS A 139 -6.59 12.23 -2.62
N TYR A 140 -5.46 11.73 -3.09
CA TYR A 140 -4.15 12.38 -2.95
C TYR A 140 -3.75 12.69 -1.49
N GLN A 141 -4.28 11.93 -0.54
CA GLN A 141 -3.91 11.98 0.88
C GLN A 141 -2.67 11.13 1.17
N LEU A 142 -2.31 10.25 0.26
CA LEU A 142 -1.06 9.48 0.25
C LEU A 142 -0.35 9.68 -1.09
N ASP A 143 0.96 9.59 -1.08
CA ASP A 143 1.81 9.68 -2.26
C ASP A 143 2.03 8.31 -2.89
N ILE A 144 2.14 7.28 -2.04
CA ILE A 144 2.39 5.90 -2.42
C ILE A 144 1.73 4.94 -1.42
N VAL A 145 1.31 3.78 -1.91
CA VAL A 145 0.87 2.65 -1.08
C VAL A 145 1.77 1.45 -1.34
N LEU A 146 2.33 0.89 -0.27
CA LEU A 146 3.10 -0.35 -0.30
C LEU A 146 2.20 -1.52 0.10
N THR A 147 2.23 -2.59 -0.70
CA THR A 147 1.40 -3.78 -0.50
C THR A 147 2.06 -5.03 -1.06
N ASN A 148 1.70 -6.20 -0.54
CA ASN A 148 2.01 -7.51 -1.12
C ASN A 148 0.80 -8.12 -1.83
N HIS A 149 -0.32 -7.41 -1.92
CA HIS A 149 -1.52 -7.85 -2.63
C HIS A 149 -1.72 -7.01 -3.89
N ARG A 150 -1.85 -7.70 -5.02
CA ARG A 150 -2.19 -7.00 -6.26
C ARG A 150 -3.60 -6.44 -6.16
N PRO A 151 -3.79 -5.12 -6.32
CA PRO A 151 -5.13 -4.55 -6.27
C PRO A 151 -5.95 -5.06 -7.46
N VAL A 152 -7.26 -5.23 -7.23
CA VAL A 152 -8.19 -5.52 -8.32
C VAL A 152 -8.25 -4.28 -9.21
N ASN A 153 -7.88 -4.42 -10.47
CA ASN A 153 -7.95 -3.32 -11.43
C ASN A 153 -9.42 -2.87 -11.57
N SER A 154 -9.69 -1.64 -11.18
CA SER A 154 -10.93 -0.95 -11.55
C SER A 154 -10.62 -0.03 -12.72
N PRO A 155 -11.37 -0.11 -13.83
CA PRO A 155 -11.19 0.78 -14.97
C PRO A 155 -11.28 2.27 -14.62
N ASP A 156 -11.94 2.58 -13.50
CA ASP A 156 -12.24 3.94 -13.04
C ASP A 156 -11.14 4.52 -12.11
N GLN A 157 -10.05 3.79 -11.82
CA GLN A 157 -9.01 4.28 -10.93
C GLN A 157 -7.65 4.37 -11.63
N PRO A 158 -7.19 5.58 -11.99
CA PRO A 158 -5.93 5.80 -12.71
C PRO A 158 -4.74 5.71 -11.76
N TYR A 159 -4.44 4.54 -11.23
CA TYR A 159 -3.20 4.31 -10.48
C TYR A 159 -2.20 3.51 -11.32
N LYS A 160 -0.93 3.75 -11.04
CA LYS A 160 0.19 2.94 -11.55
C LYS A 160 0.62 1.94 -10.51
N LEU A 161 0.80 0.71 -10.95
CA LEU A 161 1.32 -0.39 -10.14
C LEU A 161 2.75 -0.69 -10.59
N LYS A 162 3.69 -0.66 -9.66
CA LYS A 162 5.07 -1.07 -9.90
C LYS A 162 5.44 -2.24 -9.00
N VAL A 163 6.01 -3.29 -9.56
CA VAL A 163 6.67 -4.34 -8.78
C VAL A 163 7.99 -3.75 -8.27
N ILE A 164 8.14 -3.67 -6.95
CA ILE A 164 9.33 -3.14 -6.29
C ILE A 164 10.32 -4.25 -6.01
N ALA A 165 9.81 -5.40 -5.53
CA ALA A 165 10.63 -6.55 -5.25
C ALA A 165 9.84 -7.84 -5.43
N LYS A 166 10.58 -8.94 -5.59
CA LYS A 166 10.08 -10.30 -5.69
C LYS A 166 11.02 -11.21 -4.91
N GLN A 167 10.49 -11.99 -3.98
CA GLN A 167 11.28 -12.93 -3.22
C GLN A 167 10.64 -14.31 -3.20
N GLN A 168 11.48 -15.33 -3.38
CA GLN A 168 11.02 -16.72 -3.28
C GLN A 168 10.64 -17.04 -1.83
N VAL A 169 9.51 -17.72 -1.67
CA VAL A 169 9.00 -18.17 -0.37
C VAL A 169 9.76 -19.42 0.06
N SER A 170 10.03 -19.50 1.36
CA SER A 170 10.87 -20.53 1.97
C SER A 170 10.18 -21.16 3.16
N ILE A 171 10.64 -22.35 3.51
CA ILE A 171 10.40 -22.95 4.82
C ILE A 171 11.49 -22.47 5.76
N ILE A 172 11.06 -21.88 6.87
CA ILE A 172 11.91 -21.27 7.90
C ILE A 172 11.67 -22.00 9.22
N GLY A 173 12.71 -22.16 10.02
CA GLY A 173 12.62 -22.74 11.35
C GLY A 173 13.82 -22.42 12.21
N LYS A 174 13.90 -23.00 13.42
CA LYS A 174 15.08 -22.89 14.27
C LYS A 174 16.26 -23.65 13.67
N PRO A 175 17.51 -23.25 13.94
CA PRO A 175 18.69 -23.97 13.44
C PRO A 175 18.63 -25.47 13.73
N LEU A 176 18.84 -26.26 12.69
CA LEU A 176 18.90 -27.71 12.82
C LEU A 176 20.19 -28.14 13.52
N ALA A 177 20.17 -29.33 14.15
CA ALA A 177 21.37 -29.90 14.68
C ALA A 177 22.46 -30.04 13.61
N THR A 178 23.73 -29.93 14.03
CA THR A 178 24.89 -30.03 13.15
C THR A 178 24.78 -31.28 12.25
N ASN A 179 24.98 -31.08 10.94
CA ASN A 179 24.88 -32.10 9.90
C ASN A 179 23.46 -32.59 9.52
N LYS A 180 22.38 -32.03 10.06
CA LYS A 180 21.03 -32.34 9.61
C LYS A 180 20.62 -31.35 8.51
N LYS A 181 20.14 -31.88 7.39
CA LYS A 181 19.51 -31.10 6.32
C LYS A 181 18.00 -31.33 6.34
N PHE A 182 17.22 -30.29 6.09
CA PHE A 182 15.76 -30.39 5.98
C PHE A 182 15.39 -31.07 4.64
N GLU A 183 14.71 -32.19 4.74
CA GLU A 183 14.18 -32.93 3.60
C GLU A 183 12.68 -32.65 3.43
N LEU A 184 12.33 -31.85 2.42
CA LEU A 184 10.97 -31.33 2.24
C LEU A 184 9.89 -32.44 2.30
N LYS A 185 10.11 -33.57 1.59
CA LYS A 185 9.15 -34.69 1.54
C LYS A 185 8.95 -35.39 2.89
N LYS A 186 9.97 -35.42 3.71
CA LYS A 186 9.99 -36.19 4.96
C LYS A 186 9.66 -35.30 6.16
N ASP A 187 10.31 -34.16 6.24
CA ASP A 187 10.28 -33.33 7.43
C ASP A 187 9.04 -32.42 7.46
N LEU A 188 8.47 -32.05 6.29
CA LEU A 188 7.28 -31.22 6.21
C LEU A 188 6.07 -31.88 6.90
N ALA A 189 5.88 -33.19 6.71
CA ALA A 189 4.77 -33.93 7.30
C ALA A 189 4.94 -34.18 8.81
N ASN A 190 6.18 -34.06 9.32
CA ASN A 190 6.54 -34.35 10.70
C ASN A 190 6.84 -33.12 11.57
N SER A 191 6.66 -31.94 10.99
CA SER A 191 6.93 -30.65 11.67
C SER A 191 5.65 -29.83 11.77
N PRO A 192 5.24 -29.39 12.97
CA PRO A 192 4.10 -28.50 13.12
C PRO A 192 4.38 -27.17 12.40
N MET A 193 3.44 -26.72 11.60
CA MET A 193 3.65 -25.61 10.67
C MET A 193 2.78 -24.40 11.02
N LEU A 194 3.42 -23.25 11.09
CA LEU A 194 2.74 -21.95 11.08
C LEU A 194 2.62 -21.47 9.62
N ILE A 195 1.42 -21.19 9.17
CA ILE A 195 1.17 -20.92 7.75
C ILE A 195 0.30 -19.67 7.58
N PRO A 196 0.50 -18.88 6.51
CA PRO A 196 -0.42 -17.79 6.18
C PRO A 196 -1.85 -18.30 6.02
N GLY A 197 -2.81 -17.44 6.40
CA GLY A 197 -4.23 -17.80 6.36
C GLY A 197 -4.77 -18.08 4.97
N GLN A 198 -5.88 -18.79 4.93
CA GLN A 198 -6.62 -19.05 3.69
C GLN A 198 -7.00 -17.73 3.01
N GLY A 199 -6.87 -17.66 1.68
CA GLY A 199 -7.15 -16.47 0.89
C GLY A 199 -5.92 -15.58 0.62
N THR A 200 -4.75 -15.86 1.22
CA THR A 200 -3.49 -15.25 0.78
C THR A 200 -2.95 -15.96 -0.46
N GLU A 201 -2.29 -15.20 -1.36
CA GLU A 201 -1.70 -15.77 -2.57
C GLU A 201 -0.65 -16.84 -2.24
N ILE A 202 0.20 -16.58 -1.24
CA ILE A 202 1.23 -17.52 -0.76
C ILE A 202 0.61 -18.85 -0.35
N ARG A 203 -0.50 -18.81 0.42
CA ARG A 203 -1.16 -20.03 0.88
C ARG A 203 -1.74 -20.82 -0.29
N GLY A 204 -2.47 -20.17 -1.17
CA GLY A 204 -3.08 -20.83 -2.34
C GLY A 204 -2.03 -21.49 -3.24
N MET A 205 -0.92 -20.81 -3.50
CA MET A 205 0.18 -21.34 -4.29
C MET A 205 0.90 -22.50 -3.59
N PHE A 206 1.09 -22.44 -2.27
CA PHE A 206 1.69 -23.52 -1.48
C PHE A 206 0.81 -24.76 -1.43
N ASP A 207 -0.50 -24.60 -1.26
CA ASP A 207 -1.46 -25.70 -1.27
C ASP A 207 -1.46 -26.42 -2.63
N ALA A 208 -1.43 -25.64 -3.73
CA ALA A 208 -1.33 -26.17 -5.09
C ALA A 208 0.00 -26.93 -5.30
N PHE A 209 1.12 -26.36 -4.87
CA PHE A 209 2.44 -27.01 -4.91
C PHE A 209 2.45 -28.33 -4.12
N CYS A 210 1.94 -28.32 -2.89
CA CYS A 210 1.88 -29.54 -2.07
C CYS A 210 1.01 -30.62 -2.71
N LYS A 211 -0.11 -30.24 -3.30
CA LYS A 211 -1.00 -31.16 -4.01
C LYS A 211 -0.31 -31.78 -5.24
N GLU A 212 0.36 -30.98 -6.04
CA GLU A 212 1.11 -31.43 -7.24
C GLU A 212 2.25 -32.39 -6.84
N GLN A 213 3.01 -32.05 -5.79
CA GLN A 213 4.14 -32.84 -5.32
C GLN A 213 3.72 -33.98 -4.37
N GLN A 214 2.43 -34.16 -4.11
CA GLN A 214 1.87 -35.15 -3.16
C GLN A 214 2.48 -35.04 -1.75
N LEU A 215 2.75 -33.80 -1.30
CA LEU A 215 3.28 -33.50 0.01
C LEU A 215 2.15 -33.36 1.03
N LYS A 216 2.38 -33.89 2.24
CA LYS A 216 1.51 -33.65 3.41
C LYS A 216 2.21 -32.69 4.35
N TYR A 217 1.44 -31.87 5.04
CA TYR A 217 1.92 -30.97 6.09
C TYR A 217 0.89 -30.88 7.22
N ASP A 218 1.35 -30.58 8.41
CA ASP A 218 0.52 -30.45 9.61
C ASP A 218 0.43 -28.98 10.02
N ILE A 219 -0.80 -28.45 10.05
CA ILE A 219 -1.05 -27.05 10.39
C ILE A 219 -1.22 -26.91 11.89
N MET A 220 -0.25 -26.26 12.54
CA MET A 220 -0.36 -25.86 13.95
C MET A 220 -1.22 -24.60 14.11
N ALA A 221 -1.02 -23.61 13.24
CA ALA A 221 -1.80 -22.39 13.24
C ALA A 221 -1.82 -21.71 11.87
N GLU A 222 -2.96 -21.07 11.55
CA GLU A 222 -3.12 -20.17 10.41
C GLU A 222 -3.09 -18.72 10.88
N ILE A 223 -2.24 -17.88 10.27
CA ILE A 223 -1.98 -16.52 10.75
C ILE A 223 -2.06 -15.55 9.56
N ASN A 224 -3.01 -14.60 9.62
CA ASN A 224 -3.22 -13.60 8.57
C ASN A 224 -2.35 -12.34 8.71
N ASP A 225 -1.48 -12.32 9.70
CA ASP A 225 -0.60 -11.20 10.01
C ASP A 225 0.87 -11.67 9.98
N MET A 226 1.60 -11.21 8.98
CA MET A 226 3.01 -11.59 8.80
C MET A 226 3.91 -11.15 9.98
N PRO A 227 3.76 -9.96 10.56
CA PRO A 227 4.43 -9.58 11.80
C PRO A 227 4.17 -10.55 12.96
N ALA A 228 2.92 -11.00 13.15
CA ALA A 228 2.59 -11.98 14.18
C ALA A 228 3.20 -13.35 13.88
N LEU A 229 3.18 -13.80 12.62
CA LEU A 229 3.81 -15.03 12.17
C LEU A 229 5.33 -15.03 12.48
N ARG A 230 6.01 -13.89 12.25
CA ARG A 230 7.43 -13.69 12.60
C ARG A 230 7.70 -13.91 14.08
N LEU A 231 6.88 -13.32 14.96
CA LEU A 231 7.05 -13.47 16.41
C LEU A 231 6.81 -14.91 16.86
N LEU A 232 5.77 -15.56 16.35
CA LEU A 232 5.41 -16.92 16.71
C LEU A 232 6.46 -17.95 16.26
N ILE A 233 7.03 -17.81 15.07
CA ILE A 233 8.09 -18.72 14.62
C ILE A 233 9.37 -18.54 15.43
N ARG A 234 9.72 -17.33 15.82
CA ARG A 234 10.88 -17.06 16.66
C ARG A 234 10.78 -17.79 18.02
N ASP A 235 9.59 -17.78 18.61
CA ASP A 235 9.36 -18.24 19.99
C ASP A 235 8.83 -19.69 20.07
N SER A 236 8.60 -20.38 18.93
CA SER A 236 8.13 -21.77 18.85
C SER A 236 9.19 -22.73 18.31
N ASN A 237 8.87 -24.03 18.32
CA ASN A 237 9.65 -25.05 17.63
C ASN A 237 8.97 -25.50 16.30
N CYS A 238 8.08 -24.68 15.77
CA CYS A 238 7.41 -24.91 14.51
C CYS A 238 8.32 -24.59 13.32
N ILE A 239 7.87 -24.95 12.14
CA ILE A 239 8.36 -24.40 10.87
C ILE A 239 7.34 -23.39 10.33
N ALA A 240 7.76 -22.47 9.47
CA ALA A 240 6.85 -21.49 8.89
C ALA A 240 7.10 -21.29 7.39
N LEU A 241 6.02 -20.94 6.68
CA LEU A 241 6.03 -20.58 5.27
C LEU A 241 6.04 -19.06 5.12
N MET A 242 7.16 -18.50 4.67
CA MET A 242 7.29 -17.06 4.46
C MET A 242 8.50 -16.72 3.58
N PRO A 243 8.56 -15.53 2.96
CA PRO A 243 9.80 -15.06 2.34
C PRO A 243 10.84 -14.68 3.40
N LYS A 244 12.10 -14.88 3.06
CA LYS A 244 13.26 -14.68 3.96
C LYS A 244 13.31 -13.26 4.56
N VAL A 245 12.90 -12.24 3.81
CA VAL A 245 12.91 -10.84 4.29
C VAL A 245 12.11 -10.64 5.57
N VAL A 246 11.09 -11.47 5.83
CA VAL A 246 10.28 -11.39 7.05
C VAL A 246 11.13 -11.58 8.31
N VAL A 247 12.09 -12.48 8.25
CA VAL A 247 12.94 -12.94 9.38
C VAL A 247 14.43 -12.72 9.09
N GLN A 248 14.77 -11.73 8.29
CA GLN A 248 16.17 -11.49 7.89
C GLN A 248 17.09 -11.24 9.11
N ASP A 249 16.57 -10.57 10.15
CA ASP A 249 17.34 -10.28 11.35
C ASP A 249 17.59 -11.54 12.19
N GLU A 250 16.58 -12.38 12.32
CA GLU A 250 16.66 -13.67 13.02
C GLU A 250 17.64 -14.60 12.30
N ILE A 251 17.64 -14.61 10.96
CA ILE A 251 18.61 -15.40 10.18
C ILE A 251 20.02 -14.84 10.33
N LYS A 252 20.18 -13.51 10.26
CA LYS A 252 21.50 -12.86 10.49
C LYS A 252 22.06 -13.16 11.86
N ASN A 253 21.19 -13.18 12.88
CA ASN A 253 21.55 -13.48 14.27
C ASN A 253 21.60 -14.99 14.56
N LYS A 254 21.37 -15.85 13.55
CA LYS A 254 21.38 -17.32 13.66
C LYS A 254 20.36 -17.88 14.66
N THR A 255 19.27 -17.16 14.93
CA THR A 255 18.15 -17.65 15.77
C THR A 255 17.11 -18.39 14.95
N LEU A 256 17.03 -18.11 13.66
CA LEU A 256 16.26 -18.85 12.65
C LEU A 256 17.15 -19.20 11.45
N GLU A 257 16.73 -20.19 10.68
CA GLU A 257 17.41 -20.68 9.49
C GLU A 257 16.42 -20.89 8.35
N GLU A 258 16.86 -20.54 7.12
CA GLU A 258 16.15 -20.86 5.89
C GLU A 258 16.47 -22.29 5.49
N TYR A 259 15.51 -23.21 5.62
CA TYR A 259 15.70 -24.62 5.33
C TYR A 259 15.72 -24.93 3.84
N CYS A 260 14.70 -24.45 3.14
CA CYS A 260 14.62 -24.61 1.69
C CYS A 260 13.68 -23.56 1.07
N LYS A 261 13.95 -23.20 -0.18
CA LYS A 261 13.09 -22.38 -1.01
C LYS A 261 12.07 -23.24 -1.75
N ILE A 262 10.82 -22.82 -1.80
CA ILE A 262 9.78 -23.54 -2.52
C ILE A 262 9.82 -23.12 -3.99
N THR A 263 10.09 -24.06 -4.87
CA THR A 263 10.23 -23.80 -6.31
C THR A 263 8.93 -23.24 -6.88
N GLY A 264 9.03 -22.15 -7.64
CA GLY A 264 7.89 -21.52 -8.29
C GLY A 264 7.02 -20.64 -7.39
N LEU A 265 7.27 -20.62 -6.08
CA LEU A 265 6.49 -19.83 -5.12
C LEU A 265 7.20 -18.52 -4.79
N TYR A 266 6.54 -17.40 -5.10
CA TYR A 266 7.11 -16.07 -4.88
C TYR A 266 6.10 -15.14 -4.21
N GLU A 267 6.58 -14.29 -3.32
CA GLU A 267 5.88 -13.10 -2.87
C GLU A 267 6.35 -11.89 -3.68
N TYR A 268 5.40 -11.07 -4.09
CA TYR A 268 5.64 -9.84 -4.80
C TYR A 268 5.34 -8.66 -3.89
N PHE A 269 6.17 -7.65 -3.95
CA PHE A 269 6.01 -6.40 -3.23
C PHE A 269 5.74 -5.28 -4.23
N TYR A 270 4.67 -4.56 -4.02
CA TYR A 270 4.17 -3.56 -4.95
C TYR A 270 4.20 -2.18 -4.35
N ALA A 271 4.49 -1.20 -5.18
CA ALA A 271 4.21 0.20 -4.94
C ALA A 271 3.09 0.65 -5.87
N ILE A 272 2.07 1.28 -5.30
CA ILE A 272 0.94 1.83 -6.02
C ILE A 272 0.95 3.34 -5.84
N HIS A 273 0.84 4.08 -6.93
CA HIS A 273 0.79 5.54 -6.90
C HIS A 273 -0.12 6.09 -7.98
N MET A 274 -0.59 7.32 -7.80
CA MET A 274 -1.33 8.02 -8.85
C MET A 274 -0.37 8.54 -9.92
N GLU A 275 -0.86 8.70 -11.15
CA GLU A 275 -0.08 9.33 -12.20
C GLU A 275 0.14 10.81 -11.84
N ARG A 276 1.40 11.17 -11.58
CA ARG A 276 1.80 12.55 -11.26
C ARG A 276 2.53 13.15 -12.45
N HIS A 277 2.28 14.43 -12.70
CA HIS A 277 3.03 15.19 -13.69
C HIS A 277 4.35 15.78 -13.16
N VAL A 278 4.62 15.61 -11.85
CA VAL A 278 5.85 16.14 -11.23
C VAL A 278 6.80 14.97 -10.97
N ASP A 279 7.90 14.95 -11.71
CA ASP A 279 9.05 14.09 -11.48
C ASP A 279 9.78 14.54 -10.21
N SER A 280 9.36 13.98 -9.07
CA SER A 280 10.16 14.08 -7.85
C SER A 280 11.36 13.13 -7.99
N GLU A 281 12.58 13.67 -8.01
CA GLU A 281 13.82 12.86 -8.06
C GLU A 281 13.85 11.83 -6.94
N VAL A 282 13.39 12.19 -5.74
CA VAL A 282 13.27 11.29 -4.59
C VAL A 282 12.32 10.13 -4.88
N PHE A 283 11.16 10.41 -5.47
CA PHE A 283 10.16 9.40 -5.80
C PHE A 283 10.68 8.43 -6.87
N ASN A 284 11.29 8.96 -7.93
CA ASN A 284 11.86 8.15 -9.01
C ASN A 284 13.04 7.31 -8.52
N ALA A 285 13.94 7.88 -7.71
CA ALA A 285 15.05 7.16 -7.09
C ALA A 285 14.54 6.01 -6.20
N LEU A 286 13.50 6.26 -5.40
CA LEU A 286 12.90 5.24 -4.52
C LEU A 286 12.32 4.07 -5.32
N LEU A 287 11.64 4.37 -6.42
CA LEU A 287 11.03 3.35 -7.28
C LEU A 287 12.03 2.65 -8.20
N SER A 288 13.18 3.22 -8.48
CA SER A 288 14.18 2.64 -9.41
C SER A 288 15.15 1.65 -8.75
N ARG A 289 15.07 1.49 -7.43
CA ARG A 289 15.93 0.57 -6.67
C ARG A 289 15.72 -0.87 -7.12
N ASP A 290 16.80 -1.63 -7.11
CA ASP A 290 16.75 -3.02 -7.50
C ASP A 290 16.21 -3.95 -6.38
N ASN A 291 15.92 -5.19 -6.76
CA ASN A 291 15.34 -6.20 -5.88
C ASN A 291 16.20 -6.48 -4.64
N ASP A 292 17.52 -6.51 -4.78
CA ASP A 292 18.44 -6.88 -3.71
C ASP A 292 18.67 -5.71 -2.75
N GLU A 293 18.70 -4.48 -3.24
CA GLU A 293 18.73 -3.28 -2.41
C GLU A 293 17.52 -3.22 -1.47
N VAL A 294 16.33 -3.50 -2.01
CA VAL A 294 15.09 -3.40 -1.24
C VAL A 294 14.89 -4.58 -0.28
N LEU A 295 15.33 -5.79 -0.66
CA LEU A 295 15.16 -6.99 0.17
C LEU A 295 16.27 -7.18 1.21
N ASN A 296 17.51 -6.86 0.87
CA ASN A 296 18.69 -7.19 1.69
C ASN A 296 19.36 -5.97 2.32
N ASN A 297 18.93 -4.77 1.96
CA ASN A 297 19.55 -3.51 2.38
C ASN A 297 21.07 -3.44 2.10
N GLN A 298 21.50 -4.08 1.01
CA GLN A 298 22.87 -4.01 0.53
C GLN A 298 22.90 -3.14 -0.73
N PRO A 299 23.85 -2.18 -0.85
CA PRO A 299 24.01 -1.48 -2.10
C PRO A 299 24.35 -2.48 -3.21
N SER A 300 23.85 -2.22 -4.41
CA SER A 300 24.23 -2.98 -5.60
C SER A 300 25.73 -2.93 -5.76
N THR A 301 26.41 -4.08 -5.84
CA THR A 301 27.84 -4.21 -6.12
C THR A 301 28.14 -3.88 -7.56
#